data_dc7d42c5d024e1bf50abbe81e0e6577d
#
_entry.id   dc7d42c5d024e1bf50abbe81e0e6577d
#
_cell.length_a   1.000
_cell.length_b   1.000
_cell.length_c   1.000
_cell.angle_alpha   90.00
_cell.angle_beta   90.00
_cell.angle_gamma   90.00
#
_symmetry.space_group_name_H-M   'P 1'
#
loop_
_entity.id
_entity.type
_entity.pdbx_description
1 polymer ?
#
loop_
_entity_poly.entity_id
_entity_poly.type
_entity_poly.pdbx_seq_one_letter_code
_entity_poly.pdbx_strand_id
1 'polypeptide(L)'
;MDNAIINDTLEFVKKTFNDDFSGHDYFHTLRVYKMATKIAEQENAILTIVQLAALLHDVDDIKLSPETYANKDRAVTFLRDHDIAEEMIKTICNIIDEISFKGTDTITPETIEGKCVQDADRLDAIGAVGIARTFAYGGSHNRIIYDP
;
A
#
# COMPACT_ATOMS: atom_id res chain seq x y z
N MET A 1 -13.43 16.27 -8.11
CA MET A 1 -13.83 14.94 -7.60
C MET A 1 -12.62 14.17 -7.08
N ASP A 2 -11.54 14.09 -7.86
CA ASP A 2 -10.35 13.28 -7.48
C ASP A 2 -9.64 13.75 -6.20
N ASN A 3 -9.53 15.05 -5.94
CA ASN A 3 -8.87 15.55 -4.73
C ASN A 3 -9.65 15.27 -3.43
N ALA A 4 -10.98 15.18 -3.47
CA ALA A 4 -11.78 14.92 -2.28
C ALA A 4 -11.60 13.48 -1.81
N ILE A 5 -11.77 12.50 -2.69
CA ILE A 5 -11.60 11.09 -2.36
C ILE A 5 -10.17 10.77 -1.87
N ILE A 6 -9.15 11.39 -2.46
CA ILE A 6 -7.76 11.21 -2.01
C ILE A 6 -7.56 11.74 -0.60
N ASN A 7 -8.10 12.91 -0.25
CA ASN A 7 -8.04 13.45 1.10
C ASN A 7 -8.77 12.57 2.11
N ASP A 8 -9.96 12.08 1.76
CA ASP A 8 -10.74 11.19 2.61
C ASP A 8 -10.02 9.85 2.81
N THR A 9 -9.35 9.33 1.76
CA THR A 9 -8.52 8.13 1.84
C THR A 9 -7.31 8.35 2.76
N LEU A 10 -6.63 9.49 2.67
CA LEU A 10 -5.52 9.84 3.57
C LEU A 10 -5.95 9.87 5.04
N GLU A 11 -7.10 10.45 5.35
CA GLU A 11 -7.65 10.45 6.71
C GLU A 11 -8.06 9.05 7.18
N PHE A 12 -8.65 8.25 6.30
CA PHE A 12 -8.99 6.86 6.59
C PHE A 12 -7.75 6.03 6.92
N VAL A 13 -6.73 6.08 6.08
CA VAL A 13 -5.46 5.37 6.27
C VAL A 13 -4.74 5.83 7.54
N LYS A 14 -4.72 7.13 7.80
CA LYS A 14 -4.14 7.69 9.04
C LYS A 14 -4.83 7.15 10.29
N LYS A 15 -6.15 7.02 10.28
CA LYS A 15 -6.91 6.44 11.40
C LYS A 15 -6.64 4.94 11.54
N THR A 16 -6.51 4.22 10.41
CA THR A 16 -6.27 2.77 10.40
C THR A 16 -4.91 2.41 11.00
N PHE A 17 -3.87 3.21 10.74
CA PHE A 17 -2.49 2.93 11.17
C PHE A 17 -2.01 3.78 12.35
N ASN A 18 -2.92 4.41 13.10
CA ASN A 18 -2.55 5.34 14.18
C ASN A 18 -1.63 4.74 15.25
N ASP A 19 -1.74 3.45 15.52
CA ASP A 19 -1.01 2.74 16.56
C ASP A 19 -0.05 1.66 16.00
N ASP A 20 0.30 1.70 14.71
CA ASP A 20 1.23 0.75 14.12
C ASP A 20 2.67 1.28 14.17
N PHE A 21 3.56 0.51 14.80
CA PHE A 21 5.00 0.79 14.93
C PHE A 21 5.86 -0.29 14.24
N SER A 22 5.25 -1.21 13.48
CA SER A 22 5.94 -2.35 12.86
C SER A 22 6.72 -2.00 11.59
N GLY A 23 6.55 -0.77 11.09
CA GLY A 23 7.13 -0.30 9.81
C GLY A 23 6.15 -0.34 8.63
N HIS A 24 4.90 -0.79 8.86
CA HIS A 24 3.75 -0.63 7.95
C HIS A 24 2.84 0.49 8.46
N ASP A 25 3.47 1.59 8.87
CA ASP A 25 2.79 2.74 9.46
C ASP A 25 2.20 3.68 8.40
N TYR A 26 1.42 4.65 8.84
CA TYR A 26 0.89 5.71 7.99
C TYR A 26 1.96 6.39 7.13
N PHE A 27 3.16 6.62 7.68
CA PHE A 27 4.22 7.31 6.95
C PHE A 27 4.85 6.45 5.85
N HIS A 28 4.89 5.11 6.01
CA HIS A 28 5.21 4.20 4.92
C HIS A 28 4.22 4.39 3.76
N THR A 29 2.93 4.24 4.05
CA THR A 29 1.87 4.40 3.04
C THR A 29 1.94 5.78 2.36
N LEU A 30 2.21 6.84 3.12
CA LEU A 30 2.36 8.19 2.56
C LEU A 30 3.57 8.33 1.63
N ARG A 31 4.71 7.67 1.94
CA ARG A 31 5.89 7.67 1.07
C ARG A 31 5.62 6.89 -0.21
N VAL A 32 5.00 5.71 -0.10
CA VAL A 32 4.58 4.90 -1.26
C VAL A 32 3.63 5.69 -2.16
N TYR A 33 2.59 6.30 -1.59
CA TYR A 33 1.65 7.15 -2.32
C TYR A 33 2.35 8.28 -3.11
N LYS A 34 3.25 9.03 -2.46
CA LYS A 34 3.97 10.13 -3.10
C LYS A 34 4.89 9.65 -4.22
N MET A 35 5.58 8.53 -4.01
CA MET A 35 6.46 7.95 -5.00
C MET A 35 5.68 7.36 -6.17
N ALA A 36 4.61 6.59 -5.90
CA ALA A 36 3.75 6.02 -6.93
C ALA A 36 3.11 7.11 -7.81
N THR A 37 2.63 8.21 -7.20
CA THR A 37 2.11 9.36 -7.93
C THR A 37 3.14 9.94 -8.88
N LYS A 38 4.38 10.13 -8.39
CA LYS A 38 5.47 10.69 -9.21
C LYS A 38 5.87 9.77 -10.37
N ILE A 39 5.90 8.45 -10.15
CA ILE A 39 6.17 7.47 -11.20
C ILE A 39 5.03 7.48 -12.23
N ALA A 40 3.77 7.47 -11.75
CA ALA A 40 2.59 7.46 -12.60
C ALA A 40 2.50 8.68 -13.53
N GLU A 41 2.89 9.86 -13.06
CA GLU A 41 2.99 11.07 -13.88
C GLU A 41 3.99 10.92 -15.03
N GLN A 42 5.09 10.21 -14.84
CA GLN A 42 6.10 9.96 -15.87
C GLN A 42 5.67 8.88 -16.86
N GLU A 43 4.94 7.89 -16.38
CA GLU A 43 4.50 6.71 -17.15
C GLU A 43 3.12 6.93 -17.83
N ASN A 44 2.49 8.10 -17.64
CA ASN A 44 1.13 8.41 -18.14
C ASN A 44 0.07 7.41 -17.66
N ALA A 45 0.22 6.88 -16.44
CA ALA A 45 -0.76 5.99 -15.81
C ALA A 45 -1.97 6.77 -15.28
N ILE A 46 -3.07 6.07 -15.01
CA ILE A 46 -4.30 6.67 -14.45
C ILE A 46 -4.06 7.02 -12.98
N LEU A 47 -3.79 8.30 -12.71
CA LEU A 47 -3.37 8.79 -11.39
C LEU A 47 -4.31 8.38 -10.26
N THR A 48 -5.62 8.49 -10.44
CA THR A 48 -6.61 8.15 -9.40
C THR A 48 -6.51 6.68 -9.00
N ILE A 49 -6.32 5.77 -9.95
CA ILE A 49 -6.15 4.33 -9.67
C ILE A 49 -4.86 4.10 -8.89
N VAL A 50 -3.74 4.67 -9.35
CA VAL A 50 -2.44 4.54 -8.68
C VAL A 50 -2.49 5.08 -7.26
N GLN A 51 -3.07 6.26 -7.07
CA GLN A 51 -3.15 6.92 -5.78
C GLN A 51 -4.00 6.13 -4.78
N LEU A 52 -5.18 5.67 -5.19
CA LEU A 52 -6.05 4.86 -4.32
C LEU A 52 -5.43 3.50 -4.01
N ALA A 53 -4.85 2.80 -5.00
CA ALA A 53 -4.17 1.53 -4.77
C ALA A 53 -2.97 1.71 -3.82
N ALA A 54 -2.15 2.75 -4.01
CA ALA A 54 -1.00 3.03 -3.15
C ALA A 54 -1.40 3.39 -1.71
N LEU A 55 -2.52 4.09 -1.50
CA LEU A 55 -3.02 4.44 -0.17
C LEU A 55 -3.65 3.24 0.54
N LEU A 56 -4.32 2.36 -0.20
CA LEU A 56 -5.12 1.28 0.38
C LEU A 56 -4.38 -0.08 0.44
N HIS A 57 -3.15 -0.18 -0.09
CA HIS A 57 -2.47 -1.47 -0.28
C HIS A 57 -2.27 -2.30 0.99
N ASP A 58 -2.06 -1.65 2.12
CA ASP A 58 -1.78 -2.31 3.41
C ASP A 58 -2.98 -2.32 4.39
N VAL A 59 -4.11 -1.67 4.06
CA VAL A 59 -5.24 -1.56 5.02
C VAL A 59 -5.90 -2.90 5.35
N ASP A 60 -5.78 -3.87 4.46
CA ASP A 60 -6.24 -5.24 4.59
C ASP A 60 -5.07 -6.26 4.54
N ASP A 61 -3.84 -5.84 4.89
CA ASP A 61 -2.70 -6.76 4.92
C ASP A 61 -2.94 -7.89 5.93
N ILE A 62 -2.55 -9.12 5.57
CA ILE A 62 -2.78 -10.32 6.37
C ILE A 62 -2.17 -10.24 7.79
N LYS A 63 -1.11 -9.49 7.96
CA LYS A 63 -0.44 -9.32 9.26
C LYS A 63 -1.15 -8.32 10.17
N LEU A 64 -1.88 -7.38 9.57
CA LEU A 64 -2.54 -6.27 10.26
C LEU A 64 -4.05 -6.51 10.40
N SER A 65 -4.68 -7.12 9.40
CA SER A 65 -6.12 -7.31 9.31
C SER A 65 -6.46 -8.68 8.69
N PRO A 66 -6.07 -9.80 9.33
CA PRO A 66 -6.24 -11.13 8.77
C PRO A 66 -7.69 -11.49 8.46
N GLU A 67 -8.65 -10.91 9.18
CA GLU A 67 -10.09 -11.12 9.00
C GLU A 67 -10.66 -10.48 7.72
N THR A 68 -10.02 -9.41 7.21
CA THR A 68 -10.48 -8.67 6.02
C THR A 68 -9.61 -8.93 4.79
N TYR A 69 -8.46 -9.57 4.96
CA TYR A 69 -7.45 -9.78 3.93
C TYR A 69 -8.00 -10.44 2.66
N ALA A 70 -8.76 -11.52 2.81
CA ALA A 70 -9.20 -12.34 1.68
C ALA A 70 -10.07 -11.57 0.66
N ASN A 71 -10.93 -10.67 1.15
CA ASN A 71 -11.87 -9.91 0.34
C ASN A 71 -11.52 -8.43 0.24
N LYS A 72 -10.49 -7.97 0.96
CA LYS A 72 -10.15 -6.55 1.12
C LYS A 72 -11.33 -5.71 1.61
N ASP A 73 -12.04 -6.25 2.61
CA ASP A 73 -13.34 -5.71 3.04
C ASP A 73 -13.26 -4.24 3.46
N ARG A 74 -12.17 -3.79 4.09
CA ARG A 74 -11.99 -2.38 4.48
C ARG A 74 -11.82 -1.47 3.28
N ALA A 75 -10.95 -1.83 2.34
CA ALA A 75 -10.72 -1.05 1.12
C ALA A 75 -11.98 -1.02 0.25
N VAL A 76 -12.62 -2.17 0.04
CA VAL A 76 -13.84 -2.28 -0.77
C VAL A 76 -14.99 -1.47 -0.16
N THR A 77 -15.21 -1.60 1.15
CA THR A 77 -16.28 -0.84 1.84
C THR A 77 -16.02 0.66 1.73
N PHE A 78 -14.78 1.10 2.01
CA PHE A 78 -14.42 2.50 1.92
C PHE A 78 -14.68 3.06 0.50
N LEU A 79 -14.26 2.35 -0.55
CA LEU A 79 -14.44 2.79 -1.93
C LEU A 79 -15.91 2.84 -2.35
N ARG A 80 -16.73 1.89 -1.90
CA ARG A 80 -18.20 1.89 -2.14
C ARG A 80 -18.90 3.03 -1.43
N ASP A 81 -18.52 3.33 -0.19
CA ASP A 81 -19.08 4.44 0.59
C ASP A 81 -18.78 5.81 -0.04
N HIS A 82 -17.80 5.85 -0.95
CA HIS A 82 -17.44 7.05 -1.73
C HIS A 82 -17.88 6.98 -3.20
N ASP A 83 -18.87 6.14 -3.51
CA ASP A 83 -19.49 6.01 -4.85
C ASP A 83 -18.49 5.70 -5.97
N ILE A 84 -17.38 4.98 -5.66
CA ILE A 84 -16.44 4.52 -6.68
C ILE A 84 -17.06 3.36 -7.47
N ALA A 85 -16.97 3.43 -8.79
CA ALA A 85 -17.53 2.42 -9.68
C ALA A 85 -16.89 1.03 -9.43
N GLU A 86 -17.72 -0.03 -9.44
CA GLU A 86 -17.29 -1.41 -9.16
C GLU A 86 -16.11 -1.89 -10.04
N GLU A 87 -16.07 -1.46 -11.30
CA GLU A 87 -14.96 -1.77 -12.21
C GLU A 87 -13.63 -1.16 -11.71
N MET A 88 -13.66 0.06 -11.19
CA MET A 88 -12.49 0.71 -10.63
C MET A 88 -12.08 0.04 -9.31
N ILE A 89 -13.05 -0.30 -8.44
CA ILE A 89 -12.81 -1.05 -7.20
C ILE A 89 -12.10 -2.37 -7.51
N LYS A 90 -12.60 -3.13 -8.49
CA LYS A 90 -12.00 -4.38 -8.93
C LYS A 90 -10.56 -4.18 -9.44
N THR A 91 -10.33 -3.15 -10.23
CA THR A 91 -8.98 -2.81 -10.72
C THR A 91 -8.02 -2.51 -9.57
N ILE A 92 -8.44 -1.68 -8.61
CA ILE A 92 -7.65 -1.34 -7.42
C ILE A 92 -7.34 -2.60 -6.59
N CYS A 93 -8.34 -3.44 -6.33
CA CYS A 93 -8.16 -4.68 -5.57
C CYS A 93 -7.20 -5.66 -6.27
N ASN A 94 -7.28 -5.80 -7.59
CA ASN A 94 -6.36 -6.63 -8.35
C ASN A 94 -4.91 -6.12 -8.22
N ILE A 95 -4.70 -4.81 -8.33
CA ILE A 95 -3.39 -4.19 -8.13
C ILE A 95 -2.87 -4.51 -6.72
N ILE A 96 -3.70 -4.35 -5.68
CA ILE A 96 -3.30 -4.65 -4.29
C ILE A 96 -2.86 -6.12 -4.14
N ASP A 97 -3.54 -7.06 -4.80
CA ASP A 97 -3.14 -8.48 -4.79
C ASP A 97 -1.81 -8.73 -5.50
N GLU A 98 -1.59 -8.06 -6.63
CA GLU A 98 -0.40 -8.25 -7.46
C GLU A 98 0.87 -7.64 -6.85
N ILE A 99 0.76 -6.54 -6.10
CA ILE A 99 1.93 -5.86 -5.52
C ILE A 99 2.49 -6.52 -4.27
N SER A 100 1.74 -7.40 -3.61
CA SER A 100 2.16 -8.10 -2.39
C SER A 100 3.47 -8.84 -2.61
N PHE A 101 4.46 -8.62 -1.70
CA PHE A 101 5.73 -9.31 -1.77
C PHE A 101 5.61 -10.75 -1.25
N LYS A 102 5.83 -11.72 -2.13
CA LYS A 102 5.76 -13.17 -1.85
C LYS A 102 7.12 -13.86 -1.99
N GLY A 103 8.21 -13.15 -1.80
CA GLY A 103 9.56 -13.70 -2.00
C GLY A 103 9.82 -14.05 -3.47
N THR A 104 10.26 -15.28 -3.74
CA THR A 104 10.55 -15.77 -5.12
C THR A 104 9.31 -15.90 -5.98
N ASP A 105 8.13 -16.02 -5.38
CA ASP A 105 6.84 -16.18 -6.08
C ASP A 105 6.14 -14.84 -6.35
N THR A 106 6.86 -13.73 -6.17
CA THR A 106 6.33 -12.40 -6.46
C THR A 106 6.12 -12.22 -7.97
N ILE A 107 4.91 -11.80 -8.33
CA ILE A 107 4.53 -11.52 -9.71
C ILE A 107 4.83 -10.07 -10.08
N THR A 108 5.00 -9.81 -11.37
CA THR A 108 5.02 -8.45 -11.91
C THR A 108 3.58 -8.09 -12.29
N PRO A 109 3.05 -6.95 -11.83
CA PRO A 109 1.71 -6.51 -12.21
C PRO A 109 1.54 -6.39 -13.72
N GLU A 110 0.34 -6.70 -14.21
CA GLU A 110 0.06 -6.61 -15.65
C GLU A 110 -0.10 -5.16 -16.10
N THR A 111 -0.77 -4.34 -15.29
CA THR A 111 -1.09 -2.94 -15.63
C THR A 111 0.06 -2.00 -15.31
N ILE A 112 0.11 -0.86 -16.00
CA ILE A 112 1.10 0.20 -15.72
C ILE A 112 0.86 0.81 -14.33
N GLU A 113 -0.41 0.92 -13.92
CA GLU A 113 -0.79 1.40 -12.59
C GLU A 113 -0.24 0.49 -11.50
N GLY A 114 -0.41 -0.83 -11.66
CA GLY A 114 0.13 -1.82 -10.72
C GLY A 114 1.65 -1.78 -10.65
N LYS A 115 2.34 -1.63 -11.77
CA LYS A 115 3.81 -1.49 -11.82
C LYS A 115 4.27 -0.24 -11.06
N CYS A 116 3.61 0.90 -11.26
CA CYS A 116 3.92 2.14 -10.54
C CYS A 116 3.81 1.98 -9.02
N VAL A 117 2.76 1.30 -8.54
CA VAL A 117 2.57 1.07 -7.11
C VAL A 117 3.58 0.06 -6.57
N GLN A 118 3.82 -1.05 -7.29
CA GLN A 118 4.80 -2.06 -6.88
C GLN A 118 6.21 -1.48 -6.78
N ASP A 119 6.65 -0.70 -7.77
CA ASP A 119 7.96 -0.06 -7.76
C ASP A 119 8.09 0.93 -6.60
N ALA A 120 7.05 1.72 -6.34
CA ALA A 120 7.05 2.66 -5.22
C ALA A 120 7.16 1.96 -3.86
N ASP A 121 6.43 0.88 -3.65
CA ASP A 121 6.50 0.07 -2.43
C ASP A 121 7.89 -0.56 -2.25
N ARG A 122 8.46 -1.11 -3.34
CA ARG A 122 9.81 -1.70 -3.33
C ARG A 122 10.90 -0.66 -3.04
N LEU A 123 10.78 0.55 -3.58
CA LEU A 123 11.72 1.65 -3.31
C LEU A 123 11.72 2.06 -1.84
N ASP A 124 10.59 1.96 -1.13
CA ASP A 124 10.52 2.24 0.32
C ASP A 124 11.18 1.15 1.18
N ALA A 125 11.52 0.00 0.61
CA ALA A 125 12.22 -1.09 1.27
C ALA A 125 13.74 -1.06 1.08
N ILE A 126 14.30 -0.04 0.42
CA ILE A 126 15.74 0.10 0.17
C ILE A 126 16.31 1.36 0.81
N GLY A 127 17.65 1.49 0.79
CA GLY A 127 18.34 2.64 1.38
C GLY A 127 18.20 2.73 2.89
N ALA A 128 18.42 3.90 3.45
CA ALA A 128 18.40 4.13 4.89
C ALA A 128 17.03 3.84 5.53
N VAL A 129 15.94 4.18 4.85
CA VAL A 129 14.58 3.89 5.31
C VAL A 129 14.33 2.39 5.36
N GLY A 130 14.75 1.63 4.35
CA GLY A 130 14.65 0.17 4.32
C GLY A 130 15.42 -0.49 5.47
N ILE A 131 16.63 -0.02 5.77
CA ILE A 131 17.41 -0.48 6.93
C ILE A 131 16.66 -0.20 8.23
N ALA A 132 16.18 1.03 8.44
CA ALA A 132 15.44 1.41 9.63
C ALA A 132 14.17 0.57 9.82
N ARG A 133 13.40 0.33 8.76
CA ARG A 133 12.21 -0.54 8.77
C ARG A 133 12.54 -1.98 9.14
N THR A 134 13.64 -2.51 8.63
CA THR A 134 14.10 -3.87 8.96
C THR A 134 14.37 -4.03 10.46
N PHE A 135 15.02 -3.06 11.08
CA PHE A 135 15.30 -3.10 12.52
C PHE A 135 14.05 -2.81 13.36
N ALA A 136 13.17 -1.90 12.92
CA ALA A 136 11.89 -1.66 13.59
C ALA A 136 11.04 -2.93 13.61
N TYR A 137 10.91 -3.61 12.47
CA TYR A 137 10.21 -4.89 12.36
C TYR A 137 10.87 -5.96 13.23
N GLY A 138 12.20 -6.08 13.17
CA GLY A 138 12.96 -7.01 14.02
C GLY A 138 12.71 -6.78 15.50
N GLY A 139 12.75 -5.53 15.95
CA GLY A 139 12.47 -5.16 17.35
C GLY A 139 11.05 -5.51 17.79
N SER A 140 10.03 -5.24 16.93
CA SER A 140 8.63 -5.60 17.22
C SER A 140 8.38 -7.11 17.26
N HIS A 141 9.28 -7.91 16.69
CA HIS A 141 9.23 -9.39 16.69
C HIS A 141 10.28 -10.04 17.60
N ASN A 142 10.87 -9.29 18.55
CA ASN A 142 11.88 -9.75 19.49
C ASN A 142 13.11 -10.40 18.81
N ARG A 143 13.48 -9.93 17.62
CA ARG A 143 14.68 -10.39 16.91
C ARG A 143 15.90 -9.61 17.39
N ILE A 144 17.01 -10.31 17.59
CA ILE A 144 18.30 -9.68 17.87
C ILE A 144 18.84 -8.97 16.63
N ILE A 145 19.64 -7.91 16.83
CA ILE A 145 20.20 -7.12 15.74
C ILE A 145 21.23 -7.91 14.93
N TYR A 146 22.01 -8.74 15.61
CA TYR A 146 23.08 -9.54 15.02
C TYR A 146 23.17 -10.90 15.69
N ASP A 147 23.25 -11.94 14.88
CA ASP A 147 23.47 -13.33 15.27
C ASP A 147 24.77 -13.80 14.58
N PRO A 148 25.88 -14.00 15.34
CA PRO A 148 27.18 -14.38 14.81
C PRO A 148 27.23 -15.78 14.21
#